data_2fe87d97afa43cf99aa3ecb9aabe7307
#
_entry.id   2fe87d97afa43cf99aa3ecb9aabe7307
#
_cell.length_a   1.000
_cell.length_b   1.000
_cell.length_c   1.000
_cell.angle_alpha   90.00
_cell.angle_beta   90.00
_cell.angle_gamma   90.00
#
_symmetry.space_group_name_H-M   'P 1'
#
loop_
_entity.id
_entity.type
_entity.pdbx_description
1 polymer ?
#
loop_
_entity_poly.entity_id
_entity_poly.type
_entity_poly.pdbx_seq_one_letter_code
_entity_poly.pdbx_strand_id
1 'polypeptide(L)'
;MSELSCLKFNIVDIFREQRGEVRLRTKNKELYAIACRLKGESVFYTCDEIISVSVGDVLYVPQGATYTQETQGEDVIIVHLDIFGASDRTLKTICTECPDEICALFLELEKVWREKKDYYAYRCTGILYDLIARTGVAISEQRLTESALTSGVRYIDDHFSDSDFSIAAACQKCNISRAYFNRLFKSELGSTPVEYIQRLKIQKAEMLLRSGCHTNEEIAELCGFHNVKYFYVLFKKLTGSTTKAYRS
;
A
#
# COMPACT_ATOMS: atom_id res chain seq x y z
N MET A 1 -25.24 7.46 5.46
CA MET A 1 -24.07 8.29 5.15
C MET A 1 -22.96 7.30 4.76
N SER A 2 -22.56 7.26 3.49
CA SER A 2 -21.45 6.41 3.05
C SER A 2 -20.17 6.96 3.65
N GLU A 3 -19.52 6.20 4.54
CA GLU A 3 -18.17 6.50 4.97
C GLU A 3 -17.28 6.56 3.74
N LEU A 4 -16.61 7.69 3.54
CA LEU A 4 -15.55 7.84 2.54
C LEU A 4 -14.38 6.96 3.01
N SER A 5 -14.31 5.74 2.48
CA SER A 5 -13.13 4.91 2.68
C SER A 5 -11.99 5.50 1.84
N CYS A 6 -11.06 6.20 2.48
CA CYS A 6 -9.85 6.68 1.80
C CYS A 6 -8.88 5.52 1.63
N LEU A 7 -8.37 5.36 0.42
CA LEU A 7 -7.26 4.45 0.14
C LEU A 7 -6.09 4.77 1.06
N LYS A 8 -5.63 3.78 1.81
CA LYS A 8 -4.45 3.95 2.68
C LYS A 8 -3.21 3.47 1.93
N PHE A 9 -2.23 4.35 1.79
CA PHE A 9 -0.95 4.02 1.18
C PHE A 9 0.21 4.67 1.93
N ASN A 10 1.39 4.08 1.80
CA ASN A 10 2.65 4.69 2.18
C ASN A 10 3.49 4.93 0.94
N ILE A 11 4.08 6.13 0.82
CA ILE A 11 5.08 6.42 -0.20
C ILE A 11 6.39 5.78 0.27
N VAL A 12 6.92 4.87 -0.51
CA VAL A 12 8.18 4.19 -0.22
C VAL A 12 9.34 4.96 -0.81
N ASP A 13 9.21 5.34 -2.10
CA ASP A 13 10.24 6.10 -2.81
C ASP A 13 9.64 6.87 -3.98
N ILE A 14 10.29 7.99 -4.35
CA ILE A 14 9.98 8.79 -5.52
C ILE A 14 11.27 9.17 -6.21
N PHE A 15 11.40 8.82 -7.48
CA PHE A 15 12.59 9.13 -8.26
C PHE A 15 12.25 9.42 -9.72
N ARG A 16 13.14 10.19 -10.34
CA ARG A 16 13.10 10.49 -11.77
C ARG A 16 14.22 9.72 -12.47
N GLU A 17 13.88 9.13 -13.58
CA GLU A 17 14.82 8.34 -14.37
C GLU A 17 14.78 8.77 -15.84
N GLN A 18 15.97 8.96 -16.41
CA GLN A 18 16.15 9.22 -17.83
C GLN A 18 16.84 8.02 -18.46
N ARG A 19 16.19 7.43 -19.45
CA ARG A 19 16.66 6.23 -20.13
C ARG A 19 16.76 6.51 -21.64
N GLY A 20 17.78 5.95 -22.27
CA GLY A 20 17.83 5.82 -23.74
C GLY A 20 16.99 4.63 -24.21
N GLU A 21 17.32 4.13 -25.40
CA GLU A 21 16.70 2.90 -25.92
C GLU A 21 16.99 1.73 -24.98
N VAL A 22 15.92 1.08 -24.51
CA VAL A 22 16.04 -0.04 -23.59
C VAL A 22 14.85 -0.99 -23.72
N ARG A 23 15.16 -2.28 -23.50
CA ARG A 23 14.18 -3.35 -23.29
C ARG A 23 14.43 -4.00 -21.94
N LEU A 24 13.52 -3.80 -20.99
CA LEU A 24 13.63 -4.28 -19.61
C LEU A 24 12.54 -5.31 -19.30
N ARG A 25 12.92 -6.39 -18.63
CA ARG A 25 11.98 -7.39 -18.13
C ARG A 25 11.90 -7.33 -16.62
N THR A 26 10.71 -7.05 -16.12
CA THR A 26 10.38 -7.09 -14.69
C THR A 26 9.59 -8.35 -14.39
N LYS A 27 9.96 -9.06 -13.33
CA LYS A 27 9.24 -10.23 -12.82
C LYS A 27 8.83 -9.99 -11.38
N ASN A 28 7.57 -10.26 -11.07
CA ASN A 28 7.05 -10.22 -9.72
C ASN A 28 7.40 -8.91 -9.00
N LYS A 29 6.93 -7.77 -9.55
CA LYS A 29 7.18 -6.42 -8.99
C LYS A 29 6.90 -6.38 -7.49
N GLU A 30 7.87 -5.96 -6.68
CA GLU A 30 7.76 -6.01 -5.22
C GLU A 30 6.80 -4.95 -4.64
N LEU A 31 6.76 -3.77 -5.24
CA LEU A 31 5.94 -2.64 -4.81
C LEU A 31 4.95 -2.23 -5.89
N TYR A 32 3.84 -1.65 -5.47
CA TYR A 32 3.01 -0.89 -6.38
C TYR A 32 3.79 0.29 -6.93
N ALA A 33 3.47 0.70 -8.16
CA ALA A 33 4.02 1.93 -8.70
C ALA A 33 2.97 2.71 -9.50
N ILE A 34 3.06 4.03 -9.42
CA ILE A 34 2.48 4.92 -10.41
C ILE A 34 3.62 5.68 -11.10
N ALA A 35 3.51 5.89 -12.38
CA ALA A 35 4.55 6.55 -13.15
C ALA A 35 3.94 7.49 -14.19
N CYS A 36 4.59 8.64 -14.40
CA CYS A 36 4.23 9.57 -15.44
C CYS A 36 5.45 9.88 -16.30
N ARG A 37 5.26 9.88 -17.62
CA ARG A 37 6.30 10.26 -18.56
C ARG A 37 6.26 11.74 -18.83
N LEU A 38 7.43 12.37 -18.69
CA LEU A 38 7.64 13.77 -19.04
C LEU A 38 8.12 13.92 -20.48
N LYS A 39 8.76 12.85 -21.02
CA LYS A 39 9.21 12.77 -22.42
C LYS A 39 9.23 11.32 -22.88
N GLY A 40 9.08 11.14 -24.18
CA GLY A 40 9.16 9.84 -24.81
C GLY A 40 7.91 8.99 -24.62
N GLU A 41 7.98 7.77 -25.10
CA GLU A 41 6.90 6.78 -25.07
C GLU A 41 7.48 5.43 -24.65
N SER A 42 6.62 4.60 -24.08
CA SER A 42 6.98 3.24 -23.72
C SER A 42 5.85 2.27 -24.02
N VAL A 43 6.23 1.05 -24.38
CA VAL A 43 5.31 -0.05 -24.61
C VAL A 43 5.56 -1.12 -23.58
N PHE A 44 4.49 -1.58 -22.96
CA PHE A 44 4.52 -2.65 -21.96
C PHE A 44 3.83 -3.89 -22.50
N TYR A 45 4.54 -4.99 -22.50
CA TYR A 45 4.04 -6.30 -22.90
C TYR A 45 3.77 -7.13 -21.65
N THR A 46 2.50 -7.47 -21.42
CA THR A 46 2.06 -8.40 -20.38
C THR A 46 1.75 -9.77 -20.99
N CYS A 47 1.25 -10.73 -20.20
CA CYS A 47 0.76 -12.01 -20.73
C CYS A 47 -0.55 -11.83 -21.53
N ASP A 48 -1.32 -10.79 -21.22
CA ASP A 48 -2.70 -10.64 -21.69
C ASP A 48 -2.86 -9.52 -22.72
N GLU A 49 -2.00 -8.48 -22.65
CA GLU A 49 -2.18 -7.27 -23.48
C GLU A 49 -0.88 -6.51 -23.74
N ILE A 50 -0.93 -5.59 -24.71
CA ILE A 50 0.11 -4.62 -25.02
C ILE A 50 -0.43 -3.24 -24.66
N ILE A 51 0.32 -2.50 -23.82
CA ILE A 51 -0.08 -1.21 -23.29
C ILE A 51 0.92 -0.16 -23.73
N SER A 52 0.46 0.84 -24.48
CA SER A 52 1.25 2.03 -24.84
C SER A 52 1.02 3.12 -23.81
N VAL A 53 2.09 3.83 -23.47
CA VAL A 53 2.06 4.92 -22.48
C VAL A 53 2.80 6.10 -23.04
N SER A 54 2.10 7.22 -23.17
CA SER A 54 2.59 8.49 -23.73
C SER A 54 2.88 9.52 -22.64
N VAL A 55 3.36 10.69 -23.05
CA VAL A 55 3.60 11.84 -22.16
C VAL A 55 2.30 12.25 -21.47
N GLY A 56 2.35 12.43 -20.16
CA GLY A 56 1.21 12.84 -19.35
C GLY A 56 0.25 11.71 -18.96
N ASP A 57 0.37 10.52 -19.57
CA ASP A 57 -0.38 9.36 -19.10
C ASP A 57 0.15 8.86 -17.76
N VAL A 58 -0.75 8.38 -16.91
CA VAL A 58 -0.38 7.74 -15.66
C VAL A 58 -0.42 6.23 -15.82
N LEU A 59 0.73 5.60 -15.70
CA LEU A 59 0.85 4.15 -15.65
C LEU A 59 0.68 3.65 -14.21
N TYR A 60 -0.26 2.76 -13.98
CA TYR A 60 -0.38 2.00 -12.74
C TYR A 60 0.22 0.62 -12.90
N VAL A 61 1.15 0.26 -12.02
CA VAL A 61 1.81 -1.04 -11.96
C VAL A 61 1.51 -1.70 -10.63
N PRO A 62 0.73 -2.79 -10.61
CA PRO A 62 0.41 -3.48 -9.36
C PRO A 62 1.59 -4.30 -8.84
N GLN A 63 1.57 -4.57 -7.53
CA GLN A 63 2.47 -5.56 -6.92
C GLN A 63 2.24 -6.93 -7.55
N GLY A 64 3.33 -7.68 -7.77
CA GLY A 64 3.30 -8.98 -8.43
C GLY A 64 3.31 -8.92 -9.97
N ALA A 65 3.19 -7.75 -10.58
CA ALA A 65 3.20 -7.60 -12.02
C ALA A 65 4.47 -8.17 -12.67
N THR A 66 4.28 -8.82 -13.81
CA THR A 66 5.36 -9.31 -14.68
C THR A 66 5.13 -8.75 -16.07
N TYR A 67 6.11 -8.02 -16.59
CA TYR A 67 6.01 -7.38 -17.90
C TYR A 67 7.37 -7.18 -18.54
N THR A 68 7.37 -6.91 -19.84
CA THR A 68 8.54 -6.39 -20.57
C THR A 68 8.21 -4.96 -21.01
N GLN A 69 9.08 -4.02 -20.71
CA GLN A 69 8.99 -2.62 -21.15
C GLN A 69 9.98 -2.39 -22.28
N GLU A 70 9.55 -1.67 -23.31
CA GLU A 70 10.38 -1.18 -24.39
C GLU A 70 10.19 0.33 -24.54
N THR A 71 11.28 1.06 -24.74
CA THR A 71 11.28 2.50 -25.07
C THR A 71 12.44 2.85 -25.96
N GLN A 72 12.27 3.83 -26.84
CA GLN A 72 13.34 4.47 -27.64
C GLN A 72 14.04 5.59 -26.86
N GLY A 73 13.52 5.94 -25.73
CA GLY A 73 14.03 6.95 -24.81
C GLY A 73 12.89 7.58 -24.02
N GLU A 74 13.05 7.72 -22.72
CA GLU A 74 12.04 8.30 -21.85
C GLU A 74 12.66 9.12 -20.72
N ASP A 75 11.88 10.09 -20.23
CA ASP A 75 12.09 10.80 -18.98
C ASP A 75 10.84 10.56 -18.14
N VAL A 76 10.97 9.81 -17.04
CA VAL A 76 9.85 9.29 -16.28
C VAL A 76 10.05 9.56 -14.78
N ILE A 77 8.97 9.94 -14.11
CA ILE A 77 8.91 9.98 -12.64
C ILE A 77 8.13 8.76 -12.18
N ILE A 78 8.70 8.03 -11.22
CA ILE A 78 8.15 6.80 -10.66
C ILE A 78 7.94 7.01 -9.17
N VAL A 79 6.76 6.67 -8.69
CA VAL A 79 6.37 6.67 -7.27
C VAL A 79 6.13 5.23 -6.85
N HIS A 80 6.96 4.71 -5.96
CA HIS A 80 6.75 3.42 -5.35
C HIS A 80 5.86 3.55 -4.12
N LEU A 81 4.87 2.71 -4.05
CA LEU A 81 3.84 2.73 -3.01
C LEU A 81 3.72 1.36 -2.33
N ASP A 82 3.44 1.41 -1.04
CA ASP A 82 2.85 0.29 -0.32
C ASP A 82 1.37 0.62 -0.11
N ILE A 83 0.47 -0.15 -0.71
CA ILE A 83 -0.96 0.15 -0.74
C ILE A 83 -1.70 -0.92 0.05
N PHE A 84 -2.41 -0.49 1.08
CA PHE A 84 -3.19 -1.39 1.93
C PHE A 84 -4.56 -1.67 1.30
N GLY A 85 -4.87 -2.96 1.10
CA GLY A 85 -6.19 -3.36 0.59
C GLY A 85 -6.38 -3.22 -0.92
N ALA A 86 -5.32 -2.91 -1.70
CA ALA A 86 -5.43 -2.90 -3.14
C ALA A 86 -5.63 -4.32 -3.69
N SER A 87 -6.69 -4.51 -4.46
CA SER A 87 -7.03 -5.79 -5.09
C SER A 87 -6.79 -5.81 -6.60
N ASP A 88 -6.60 -4.63 -7.21
CA ASP A 88 -6.35 -4.54 -8.65
C ASP A 88 -4.93 -5.01 -8.98
N ARG A 89 -4.87 -6.09 -9.75
CA ARG A 89 -3.61 -6.72 -10.19
C ARG A 89 -3.32 -6.47 -11.67
N THR A 90 -4.10 -5.61 -12.31
CA THR A 90 -3.96 -5.32 -13.73
C THR A 90 -3.05 -4.10 -13.94
N LEU A 91 -1.98 -4.27 -14.70
CA LEU A 91 -1.18 -3.15 -15.20
C LEU A 91 -2.05 -2.35 -16.18
N LYS A 92 -2.16 -1.06 -16.01
CA LYS A 92 -3.00 -0.22 -16.86
C LYS A 92 -2.45 1.19 -17.02
N THR A 93 -2.74 1.79 -18.17
CA THR A 93 -2.54 3.22 -18.38
C THR A 93 -3.84 3.99 -18.21
N ILE A 94 -3.72 5.20 -17.72
CA ILE A 94 -4.81 6.14 -17.57
C ILE A 94 -4.46 7.35 -18.38
N CYS A 95 -5.16 7.49 -19.50
CA CYS A 95 -5.06 8.67 -20.34
C CYS A 95 -5.74 9.84 -19.63
N THR A 96 -5.09 10.98 -19.58
CA THR A 96 -5.59 12.16 -18.88
C THR A 96 -6.02 13.24 -19.86
N GLU A 97 -7.09 13.97 -19.52
CA GLU A 97 -7.54 15.11 -20.33
C GLU A 97 -6.62 16.33 -20.22
N CYS A 98 -5.82 16.41 -19.13
CA CYS A 98 -4.91 17.53 -18.84
C CYS A 98 -3.49 17.02 -18.59
N PRO A 99 -2.76 16.51 -19.61
CA PRO A 99 -1.42 15.93 -19.44
C PRO A 99 -0.42 16.87 -18.77
N ASP A 100 -0.44 18.16 -19.11
CA ASP A 100 0.49 19.15 -18.56
C ASP A 100 0.31 19.35 -17.05
N GLU A 101 -0.93 19.34 -16.56
CA GLU A 101 -1.21 19.47 -15.13
C GLU A 101 -0.73 18.23 -14.36
N ILE A 102 -0.91 17.04 -14.93
CA ILE A 102 -0.44 15.80 -14.34
C ILE A 102 1.08 15.76 -14.30
N CYS A 103 1.76 16.13 -15.38
CA CYS A 103 3.21 16.26 -15.41
C CYS A 103 3.72 17.25 -14.34
N ALA A 104 3.04 18.39 -14.18
CA ALA A 104 3.39 19.39 -13.18
C ALA A 104 3.28 18.84 -11.74
N LEU A 105 2.22 18.10 -11.44
CA LEU A 105 2.05 17.46 -10.11
C LEU A 105 3.13 16.40 -9.83
N PHE A 106 3.50 15.59 -10.82
CA PHE A 106 4.60 14.64 -10.65
C PHE A 106 5.95 15.33 -10.45
N LEU A 107 6.21 16.43 -11.15
CA LEU A 107 7.40 17.24 -10.96
C LEU A 107 7.45 17.89 -9.56
N GLU A 108 6.31 18.41 -9.08
CA GLU A 108 6.24 18.94 -7.72
C GLU A 108 6.47 17.84 -6.68
N LEU A 109 5.85 16.69 -6.86
CA LEU A 109 5.98 15.54 -5.98
C LEU A 109 7.44 15.08 -5.86
N GLU A 110 8.15 14.92 -7.00
CA GLU A 110 9.57 14.55 -7.04
C GLU A 110 10.44 15.62 -6.35
N LYS A 111 10.18 16.90 -6.64
CA LYS A 111 10.91 18.01 -6.02
C LYS A 111 10.75 18.01 -4.49
N VAL A 112 9.53 17.90 -3.99
CA VAL A 112 9.24 17.88 -2.55
C VAL A 112 9.93 16.69 -1.88
N TRP A 113 9.87 15.52 -2.52
CA TRP A 113 10.53 14.30 -2.02
C TRP A 113 12.05 14.43 -1.97
N ARG A 114 12.66 14.97 -3.01
CA ARG A 114 14.12 15.17 -3.09
C ARG A 114 14.64 16.20 -2.10
N GLU A 115 13.91 17.32 -1.92
CA GLU A 115 14.33 18.39 -1.01
C GLU A 115 14.17 18.00 0.47
N LYS A 116 13.26 17.11 0.82
CA LYS A 116 13.00 16.61 2.19
C LYS A 116 12.93 17.69 3.27
N LYS A 117 12.37 18.87 2.92
CA LYS A 117 12.10 19.94 3.88
C LYS A 117 11.06 19.51 4.91
N ASP A 118 10.91 20.29 5.98
CA ASP A 118 9.93 20.02 7.03
C ASP A 118 8.55 19.68 6.45
N TYR A 119 7.94 18.63 7.02
CA TYR A 119 6.62 18.13 6.60
C TYR A 119 6.52 17.60 5.17
N TYR A 120 7.65 17.31 4.51
CA TYR A 120 7.65 16.83 3.13
C TYR A 120 6.75 15.59 2.91
N ALA A 121 6.72 14.66 3.86
CA ALA A 121 5.90 13.45 3.77
C ALA A 121 4.40 13.78 3.67
N TYR A 122 3.91 14.74 4.46
CA TYR A 122 2.52 15.20 4.39
C TYR A 122 2.22 15.91 3.07
N ARG A 123 3.16 16.73 2.59
CA ARG A 123 3.02 17.40 1.29
C ARG A 123 2.96 16.40 0.14
N CYS A 124 3.86 15.42 0.11
CA CYS A 124 3.85 14.36 -0.89
C CYS A 124 2.54 13.57 -0.86
N THR A 125 2.05 13.23 0.34
CA THR A 125 0.76 12.54 0.49
C THR A 125 -0.39 13.37 -0.05
N GLY A 126 -0.43 14.68 0.22
CA GLY A 126 -1.46 15.58 -0.31
C GLY A 126 -1.44 15.69 -1.83
N ILE A 127 -0.26 15.85 -2.44
CA ILE A 127 -0.10 15.87 -3.90
C ILE A 127 -0.53 14.54 -4.53
N LEU A 128 -0.20 13.42 -3.88
CA LEU A 128 -0.60 12.11 -4.39
C LEU A 128 -2.11 11.88 -4.34
N TYR A 129 -2.80 12.36 -3.30
CA TYR A 129 -4.26 12.35 -3.26
C TYR A 129 -4.88 13.24 -4.36
N ASP A 130 -4.29 14.41 -4.65
CA ASP A 130 -4.75 15.27 -5.76
C ASP A 130 -4.55 14.59 -7.12
N LEU A 131 -3.41 13.93 -7.35
CA LEU A 131 -3.16 13.10 -8.52
C LEU A 131 -4.22 12.00 -8.67
N ILE A 132 -4.51 11.26 -7.60
CA ILE A 132 -5.53 10.21 -7.59
C ILE A 132 -6.91 10.78 -7.92
N ALA A 133 -7.26 11.92 -7.35
CA ALA A 133 -8.55 12.57 -7.59
C ALA A 133 -8.71 13.04 -9.06
N ARG A 134 -7.65 13.60 -9.65
CA ARG A 134 -7.69 14.13 -11.03
C ARG A 134 -7.63 13.04 -12.08
N THR A 135 -6.85 12.01 -11.86
CA THR A 135 -6.67 10.96 -12.86
C THR A 135 -7.80 9.93 -12.81
N GLY A 136 -8.65 9.98 -11.77
CA GLY A 136 -9.55 8.87 -11.54
C GLY A 136 -8.78 7.54 -11.51
N VAL A 137 -7.44 7.58 -11.21
CA VAL A 137 -6.74 6.36 -10.83
C VAL A 137 -7.57 5.79 -9.69
N ALA A 138 -8.70 5.19 -10.09
CA ALA A 138 -9.25 4.13 -9.35
C ALA A 138 -8.12 3.09 -9.31
N ILE A 139 -7.17 3.30 -8.38
CA ILE A 139 -6.66 2.19 -7.65
C ILE A 139 -7.96 1.66 -7.10
N SER A 140 -8.65 0.85 -7.94
CA SER A 140 -10.04 0.63 -7.71
C SER A 140 -10.08 0.02 -6.30
N GLU A 141 -10.61 0.82 -5.34
CA GLU A 141 -11.69 0.15 -4.70
C GLU A 141 -12.46 -0.44 -5.88
N GLN A 142 -12.15 -1.71 -6.25
CA GLN A 142 -13.26 -2.47 -6.75
C GLN A 142 -14.35 -1.97 -5.82
N ARG A 143 -15.41 -1.31 -6.33
CA ARG A 143 -16.70 -1.48 -5.69
C ARG A 143 -16.68 -2.95 -5.39
N LEU A 144 -16.22 -3.20 -4.16
CA LEU A 144 -16.32 -4.49 -3.61
C LEU A 144 -17.82 -4.74 -3.81
N THR A 145 -18.17 -5.43 -4.85
CA THR A 145 -19.11 -6.51 -4.63
C THR A 145 -18.44 -7.16 -3.47
N GLU A 146 -18.84 -6.68 -2.26
CA GLU A 146 -18.15 -6.86 -0.99
C GLU A 146 -17.52 -8.24 -1.06
N SER A 147 -16.21 -8.28 -1.34
CA SER A 147 -15.55 -9.58 -1.34
C SER A 147 -15.96 -10.10 0.01
N ALA A 148 -16.40 -11.35 0.06
CA ALA A 148 -16.86 -11.93 1.33
C ALA A 148 -15.81 -11.75 2.45
N LEU A 149 -14.62 -11.29 2.10
CA LEU A 149 -13.50 -11.01 3.00
C LEU A 149 -13.50 -9.56 3.53
N THR A 150 -13.99 -8.57 2.78
CA THR A 150 -13.79 -7.14 3.11
C THR A 150 -14.40 -6.75 4.45
N SER A 151 -15.63 -7.19 4.70
CA SER A 151 -16.31 -6.91 5.96
C SER A 151 -15.57 -7.54 7.15
N GLY A 152 -14.93 -8.71 6.94
CA GLY A 152 -14.13 -9.37 7.94
C GLY A 152 -12.78 -8.69 8.20
N VAL A 153 -12.12 -8.21 7.16
CA VAL A 153 -10.87 -7.43 7.28
C VAL A 153 -11.15 -6.13 8.01
N ARG A 154 -12.19 -5.39 7.60
CA ARG A 154 -12.60 -4.17 8.29
C ARG A 154 -12.89 -4.43 9.77
N TYR A 155 -13.62 -5.50 10.08
CA TYR A 155 -13.88 -5.88 11.47
C TYR A 155 -12.58 -6.16 12.24
N ILE A 156 -11.59 -6.81 11.61
CA ILE A 156 -10.27 -7.02 12.22
C ILE A 156 -9.59 -5.69 12.48
N ASP A 157 -9.53 -4.79 11.49
CA ASP A 157 -8.85 -3.50 11.60
C ASP A 157 -9.45 -2.61 12.70
N ASP A 158 -10.76 -2.66 12.87
CA ASP A 158 -11.46 -1.87 13.87
C ASP A 158 -11.36 -2.46 15.29
N HIS A 159 -11.23 -3.79 15.41
CA HIS A 159 -11.41 -4.50 16.69
C HIS A 159 -10.22 -5.35 17.13
N PHE A 160 -9.09 -5.39 16.38
CA PHE A 160 -7.97 -6.32 16.66
C PHE A 160 -7.37 -6.20 18.06
N SER A 161 -7.55 -5.07 18.75
CA SER A 161 -7.07 -4.83 20.11
C SER A 161 -8.11 -5.00 21.20
N ASP A 162 -9.38 -5.27 20.85
CA ASP A 162 -10.45 -5.42 21.81
C ASP A 162 -10.28 -6.75 22.60
N SER A 163 -10.68 -6.72 23.87
CA SER A 163 -10.53 -7.89 24.77
C SER A 163 -11.39 -9.09 24.35
N ASP A 164 -12.50 -8.84 23.67
CA ASP A 164 -13.46 -9.84 23.20
C ASP A 164 -13.31 -10.17 21.70
N PHE A 165 -12.27 -9.62 21.04
CA PHE A 165 -11.99 -9.87 19.65
C PHE A 165 -11.80 -11.35 19.35
N SER A 166 -12.44 -11.82 18.29
CA SER A 166 -12.23 -13.19 17.78
C SER A 166 -12.28 -13.23 16.23
N ILE A 167 -11.45 -14.09 15.64
CA ILE A 167 -11.50 -14.35 14.20
C ILE A 167 -12.87 -14.96 13.80
N ALA A 168 -13.55 -15.64 14.73
CA ALA A 168 -14.87 -16.17 14.47
C ALA A 168 -15.90 -15.05 14.22
N ALA A 169 -15.81 -13.95 14.96
CA ALA A 169 -16.66 -12.78 14.72
C ALA A 169 -16.37 -12.14 13.36
N ALA A 170 -15.11 -12.05 12.93
CA ALA A 170 -14.75 -11.59 11.59
C ALA A 170 -15.36 -12.51 10.50
N CYS A 171 -15.31 -13.82 10.68
CA CYS A 171 -15.94 -14.77 9.75
C CYS A 171 -17.47 -14.60 9.68
N GLN A 172 -18.11 -14.31 10.81
CA GLN A 172 -19.55 -14.03 10.85
C GLN A 172 -19.93 -12.77 10.08
N LYS A 173 -19.10 -11.70 10.16
CA LYS A 173 -19.30 -10.49 9.36
C LYS A 173 -19.25 -10.74 7.86
N CYS A 174 -18.46 -11.74 7.44
CA CYS A 174 -18.34 -12.17 6.05
C CYS A 174 -19.39 -13.20 5.65
N ASN A 175 -20.13 -13.77 6.60
CA ASN A 175 -21.04 -14.91 6.39
C ASN A 175 -20.37 -16.11 5.71
N ILE A 176 -19.12 -16.42 6.07
CA ILE A 176 -18.33 -17.53 5.52
C ILE A 176 -17.70 -18.39 6.63
N SER A 177 -17.37 -19.62 6.29
CA SER A 177 -16.70 -20.52 7.22
C SER A 177 -15.26 -20.07 7.50
N ARG A 178 -14.73 -20.38 8.70
CA ARG A 178 -13.34 -20.05 9.08
C ARG A 178 -12.30 -20.65 8.13
N ALA A 179 -12.54 -21.86 7.61
CA ALA A 179 -11.63 -22.50 6.67
C ALA A 179 -11.57 -21.74 5.34
N TYR A 180 -12.73 -21.30 4.84
CA TYR A 180 -12.83 -20.51 3.63
C TYR A 180 -12.22 -19.11 3.84
N PHE A 181 -12.50 -18.46 4.98
CA PHE A 181 -11.91 -17.18 5.37
C PHE A 181 -10.39 -17.23 5.36
N ASN A 182 -9.77 -18.22 6.01
CA ASN A 182 -8.32 -18.38 6.06
C ASN A 182 -7.71 -18.56 4.66
N ARG A 183 -8.36 -19.35 3.79
CA ARG A 183 -7.91 -19.59 2.41
C ARG A 183 -7.99 -18.30 1.59
N LEU A 184 -9.12 -17.61 1.65
CA LEU A 184 -9.36 -16.36 0.93
C LEU A 184 -8.42 -15.26 1.42
N PHE A 185 -8.23 -15.14 2.74
CA PHE A 185 -7.33 -14.18 3.37
C PHE A 185 -5.89 -14.37 2.89
N LYS A 186 -5.43 -15.63 2.84
CA LYS A 186 -4.08 -15.96 2.35
C LYS A 186 -3.92 -15.71 0.86
N SER A 187 -4.95 -15.98 0.04
CA SER A 187 -4.90 -15.76 -1.41
C SER A 187 -4.94 -14.27 -1.78
N GLU A 188 -5.72 -13.47 -1.05
CA GLU A 188 -5.90 -12.04 -1.35
C GLU A 188 -4.88 -11.14 -0.65
N LEU A 189 -4.51 -11.45 0.61
CA LEU A 189 -3.62 -10.62 1.43
C LEU A 189 -2.23 -11.24 1.66
N GLY A 190 -1.93 -12.39 1.06
CA GLY A 190 -0.62 -13.05 1.12
C GLY A 190 -0.23 -13.59 2.50
N SER A 191 -1.08 -13.43 3.51
CA SER A 191 -0.81 -13.86 4.90
C SER A 191 -2.05 -14.46 5.55
N THR A 192 -1.87 -15.19 6.64
CA THR A 192 -3.01 -15.68 7.43
C THR A 192 -3.63 -14.54 8.26
N PRO A 193 -4.94 -14.65 8.64
CA PRO A 193 -5.56 -13.65 9.54
C PRO A 193 -4.79 -13.47 10.85
N VAL A 194 -4.22 -14.54 11.39
CA VAL A 194 -3.43 -14.49 12.63
C VAL A 194 -2.16 -13.66 12.45
N GLU A 195 -1.41 -13.89 11.37
CA GLU A 195 -0.20 -13.12 11.07
C GLU A 195 -0.52 -11.65 10.80
N TYR A 196 -1.63 -11.37 10.14
CA TYR A 196 -2.10 -10.02 9.90
C TYR A 196 -2.40 -9.29 11.22
N ILE A 197 -3.19 -9.90 12.11
CA ILE A 197 -3.52 -9.36 13.44
C ILE A 197 -2.25 -9.13 14.27
N GLN A 198 -1.32 -10.08 14.24
CA GLN A 198 -0.04 -9.95 14.94
C GLN A 198 0.74 -8.71 14.46
N ARG A 199 0.78 -8.47 13.16
CA ARG A 199 1.42 -7.26 12.59
C ARG A 199 0.73 -5.98 13.05
N LEU A 200 -0.61 -5.91 13.00
CA LEU A 200 -1.37 -4.75 13.48
C LEU A 200 -1.08 -4.45 14.96
N LYS A 201 -1.09 -5.48 15.81
CA LYS A 201 -0.79 -5.33 17.24
C LYS A 201 0.62 -4.81 17.48
N ILE A 202 1.61 -5.28 16.72
CA ILE A 202 2.99 -4.82 16.84
C ILE A 202 3.16 -3.40 16.30
N GLN A 203 2.55 -3.03 15.18
CA GLN A 203 2.56 -1.66 14.66
C GLN A 203 1.94 -0.66 15.65
N LYS A 204 0.83 -1.01 16.30
CA LYS A 204 0.24 -0.20 17.37
C LYS A 204 1.20 -0.07 18.56
N ALA A 205 1.87 -1.17 18.94
CA ALA A 205 2.84 -1.16 20.02
C ALA A 205 4.06 -0.27 19.71
N GLU A 206 4.56 -0.27 18.48
CA GLU A 206 5.66 0.60 18.05
C GLU A 206 5.29 2.09 18.20
N MET A 207 4.08 2.47 17.81
CA MET A 207 3.58 3.84 17.98
C MET A 207 3.51 4.24 19.46
N LEU A 208 2.97 3.35 20.31
CA LEU A 208 2.85 3.61 21.74
C LEU A 208 4.21 3.64 22.46
N LEU A 209 5.17 2.83 22.05
CA LEU A 209 6.54 2.87 22.57
C LEU A 209 7.24 4.19 22.24
N ARG A 210 7.08 4.69 21.02
CA ARG A 210 7.66 5.97 20.58
C ARG A 210 7.05 7.18 21.30
N SER A 211 5.78 7.09 21.71
CA SER A 211 5.13 8.16 22.48
C SER A 211 5.72 8.33 23.89
N GLY A 212 6.33 7.27 24.43
CA GLY A 212 6.93 7.27 25.77
C GLY A 212 5.94 7.37 26.93
N CYS A 213 4.62 7.41 26.66
CA CYS A 213 3.58 7.70 27.66
C CYS A 213 3.12 6.48 28.48
N HIS A 214 3.49 5.26 28.06
CA HIS A 214 2.95 4.03 28.62
C HIS A 214 4.06 3.06 29.08
N THR A 215 3.79 2.25 30.08
CA THR A 215 4.61 1.10 30.46
C THR A 215 4.50 -0.02 29.42
N ASN A 216 5.39 -0.98 29.43
CA ASN A 216 5.31 -2.10 28.49
C ASN A 216 4.09 -2.99 28.74
N GLU A 217 3.69 -3.11 30.00
CA GLU A 217 2.50 -3.84 30.46
C GLU A 217 1.23 -3.17 29.93
N GLU A 218 1.10 -1.85 30.07
CA GLU A 218 0.00 -1.08 29.53
C GLU A 218 -0.05 -1.17 27.99
N ILE A 219 1.10 -1.09 27.32
CA ILE A 219 1.17 -1.23 25.85
C ILE A 219 0.69 -2.61 25.41
N ALA A 220 1.12 -3.67 26.10
CA ALA A 220 0.66 -5.02 25.77
C ALA A 220 -0.87 -5.12 25.90
N GLU A 221 -1.46 -4.57 26.96
CA GLU A 221 -2.91 -4.53 27.18
C GLU A 221 -3.62 -3.71 26.10
N LEU A 222 -3.19 -2.47 25.84
CA LEU A 222 -3.74 -1.58 24.82
C LEU A 222 -3.66 -2.15 23.40
N CYS A 223 -2.72 -3.05 23.15
CA CYS A 223 -2.61 -3.79 21.90
C CYS A 223 -3.38 -5.12 21.89
N GLY A 224 -4.12 -5.44 22.96
CA GLY A 224 -4.93 -6.66 23.09
C GLY A 224 -4.11 -7.94 23.27
N PHE A 225 -2.95 -7.86 23.93
CA PHE A 225 -2.19 -9.03 24.36
C PHE A 225 -2.61 -9.47 25.77
N HIS A 226 -3.14 -10.68 25.90
CA HIS A 226 -3.45 -11.26 27.20
C HIS A 226 -2.22 -11.75 27.98
N ASN A 227 -1.06 -11.85 27.32
CA ASN A 227 0.18 -12.34 27.92
C ASN A 227 1.35 -11.44 27.49
N VAL A 228 1.89 -10.71 28.47
CA VAL A 228 3.01 -9.78 28.28
C VAL A 228 4.29 -10.49 27.82
N LYS A 229 4.55 -11.72 28.27
CA LYS A 229 5.72 -12.50 27.81
C LYS A 229 5.61 -12.85 26.33
N TYR A 230 4.41 -13.21 25.88
CA TYR A 230 4.16 -13.45 24.45
C TYR A 230 4.33 -12.17 23.62
N PHE A 231 3.88 -11.04 24.12
CA PHE A 231 4.11 -9.73 23.50
C PHE A 231 5.60 -9.48 23.26
N TYR A 232 6.48 -9.64 24.27
CA TYR A 232 7.92 -9.42 24.09
C TYR A 232 8.54 -10.35 23.03
N VAL A 233 8.16 -11.63 23.03
CA VAL A 233 8.65 -12.60 22.06
C VAL A 233 8.23 -12.22 20.64
N LEU A 234 6.96 -11.89 20.47
CA LEU A 234 6.41 -11.53 19.15
C LEU A 234 6.97 -10.20 18.65
N PHE A 235 7.09 -9.20 19.54
CA PHE A 235 7.67 -7.90 19.21
C PHE A 235 9.09 -8.06 18.67
N LYS A 236 9.95 -8.76 19.41
CA LYS A 236 11.33 -9.02 18.96
C LYS A 236 11.38 -9.82 17.65
N LYS A 237 10.47 -10.80 17.48
CA LYS A 237 10.40 -11.61 16.25
C LYS A 237 10.06 -10.77 15.03
N LEU A 238 9.10 -9.83 15.12
CA LEU A 238 8.61 -9.07 13.97
C LEU A 238 9.42 -7.80 13.70
N THR A 239 9.99 -7.15 14.74
CA THR A 239 10.75 -5.90 14.59
C THR A 239 12.27 -6.11 14.56
N GLY A 240 12.75 -7.28 14.95
CA GLY A 240 14.19 -7.57 15.15
C GLY A 240 14.80 -6.93 16.39
N SER A 241 14.06 -6.10 17.13
CA SER A 241 14.53 -5.30 18.25
C SER A 241 13.73 -5.52 19.53
N THR A 242 14.29 -5.16 20.68
CA THR A 242 13.56 -5.22 21.94
C THR A 242 12.73 -3.95 22.16
N THR A 243 11.67 -4.02 22.97
CA THR A 243 10.86 -2.86 23.36
C THR A 243 11.68 -1.76 24.02
N LYS A 244 12.77 -2.11 24.72
CA LYS A 244 13.69 -1.15 25.34
C LYS A 244 14.46 -0.34 24.28
N ALA A 245 14.90 -0.97 23.21
CA ALA A 245 15.61 -0.30 22.12
C ALA A 245 14.70 0.63 21.26
N TYR A 246 13.40 0.46 21.36
CA TYR A 246 12.42 1.33 20.67
C TYR A 246 12.06 2.60 21.47
N ARG A 247 12.38 2.65 22.77
CA ARG A 247 12.14 3.81 23.65
C ARG A 247 13.27 4.83 23.63
N SER A 248 14.42 4.47 23.06
CA SER A 248 15.59 5.35 22.89
C SER A 248 15.56 6.01 21.53
#